data_c154517c42e64ffcda336fc6b3a920d7
#
_entry.id   c154517c42e64ffcda336fc6b3a920d7
#
_cell.length_a   1.000
_cell.length_b   1.000
_cell.length_c   1.000
_cell.angle_alpha   90.00
_cell.angle_beta   90.00
_cell.angle_gamma   90.00
#
_symmetry.space_group_name_H-M   'P 1'
#
loop_
_entity.id
_entity.type
_entity.pdbx_description
1 polymer ?
#
loop_
_entity_poly.entity_id
_entity_poly.type
_entity_poly.pdbx_seq_one_letter_code
_entity_poly.pdbx_strand_id
1 'polypeptide(L)'
;MFLSDAPADFKNVFVDIQQVEVKVDLDRTHEFDNSYGDDDEDFDDTEEVDDYGRWVTLNFAPQTLDVLALRNGIERLLGNATVPTRIRKVRFTLGQSSYLVDGDEKRFRMTLITERENLVYLRVKAADMDNTLPGNVDLRADFDLASSVEKVGDDYIIRPRMRLFNVQTDGNVTGSISPTPVGARVVITDGNGFTPGAIPTVEEGFFRVRGLKPGTVYTVTVIAPDYTPYEIRDVMVNPGEDTPLGEINLR
;
A
#
# COMPACT_ATOMS: atom_id res chain seq x y z
N MET A 1 0.83 24.16 -0.55
CA MET A 1 2.13 24.28 -1.25
C MET A 1 2.69 22.86 -1.33
N PHE A 2 2.42 22.18 -2.43
CA PHE A 2 2.88 20.81 -2.64
C PHE A 2 4.19 20.89 -3.40
N LEU A 3 5.32 20.86 -2.68
CA LEU A 3 6.60 20.56 -3.28
C LEU A 3 6.70 19.03 -3.30
N SER A 4 6.55 18.45 -4.45
CA SER A 4 6.81 17.05 -4.61
C SER A 4 7.43 16.86 -5.96
N ASP A 5 8.74 16.87 -5.93
CA ASP A 5 9.53 16.26 -6.97
C ASP A 5 9.32 14.77 -6.82
N ALA A 6 8.44 14.20 -7.63
CA ALA A 6 8.33 12.77 -7.71
C ALA A 6 9.59 12.26 -8.39
N PRO A 7 10.27 11.25 -7.82
CA PRO A 7 11.48 10.71 -8.43
C PRO A 7 11.10 10.11 -9.79
N ALA A 8 11.67 10.69 -10.80
CA ALA A 8 11.16 10.67 -12.14
C ALA A 8 11.46 9.38 -12.92
N ASP A 9 12.52 8.65 -12.67
CA ASP A 9 13.05 7.65 -13.59
C ASP A 9 13.46 6.38 -12.87
N PHE A 10 12.52 5.74 -12.18
CA PHE A 10 12.86 4.43 -11.63
C PHE A 10 12.55 3.33 -12.61
N LYS A 11 13.57 2.57 -12.96
CA LYS A 11 13.41 1.29 -13.63
C LYS A 11 12.98 0.20 -12.67
N ASN A 12 13.54 0.21 -11.46
CA ASN A 12 13.24 -0.73 -10.38
C ASN A 12 13.29 -0.05 -9.01
N VAL A 13 12.49 -0.51 -8.07
CA VAL A 13 12.57 -0.11 -6.67
C VAL A 13 12.58 -1.36 -5.80
N PHE A 14 13.72 -1.64 -5.21
CA PHE A 14 13.95 -2.81 -4.39
C PHE A 14 13.78 -2.48 -2.91
N VAL A 15 12.82 -3.12 -2.26
CA VAL A 15 12.59 -3.00 -0.81
C VAL A 15 13.11 -4.24 -0.12
N ASP A 16 13.94 -4.04 0.89
CA ASP A 16 14.53 -5.10 1.70
C ASP A 16 13.55 -5.51 2.79
N ILE A 17 12.92 -6.68 2.65
CA ILE A 17 11.97 -7.24 3.61
C ILE A 17 12.66 -8.38 4.34
N GLN A 18 12.80 -8.25 5.66
CA GLN A 18 13.48 -9.22 6.52
C GLN A 18 12.51 -10.23 7.14
N GLN A 19 11.31 -9.78 7.52
CA GLN A 19 10.34 -10.62 8.19
C GLN A 19 8.92 -10.11 7.97
N VAL A 20 7.96 -11.02 7.94
CA VAL A 20 6.53 -10.71 7.95
C VAL A 20 5.87 -11.54 9.05
N GLU A 21 5.08 -10.88 9.88
CA GLU A 21 4.42 -11.50 11.04
C GLU A 21 2.96 -11.05 11.12
N VAL A 22 2.15 -11.89 11.72
CA VAL A 22 0.76 -11.57 12.05
C VAL A 22 0.55 -11.66 13.56
N LYS A 23 -0.15 -10.69 14.14
CA LYS A 23 -0.58 -10.74 15.53
C LYS A 23 -1.94 -11.44 15.58
N VAL A 24 -2.05 -12.49 16.39
CA VAL A 24 -3.27 -13.28 16.55
C VAL A 24 -3.74 -13.24 17.99
N ASP A 25 -5.04 -13.36 18.21
CA ASP A 25 -5.62 -13.46 19.54
C ASP A 25 -5.08 -14.70 20.26
N LEU A 26 -4.97 -14.63 21.57
CA LEU A 26 -4.79 -15.82 22.39
C LEU A 26 -6.12 -16.52 22.54
N ASP A 27 -6.13 -17.85 22.33
CA ASP A 27 -7.29 -18.68 22.62
C ASP A 27 -7.68 -18.51 24.11
N ARG A 28 -8.75 -17.77 24.35
CA ARG A 28 -9.37 -17.71 25.66
C ARG A 28 -10.42 -18.83 25.71
N THR A 29 -10.12 -19.89 26.42
CA THR A 29 -11.11 -20.91 26.81
C THR A 29 -12.06 -20.39 27.91
N HIS A 30 -12.25 -19.09 28.07
CA HIS A 30 -13.13 -18.47 29.04
C HIS A 30 -14.02 -17.39 28.42
N GLU A 31 -15.33 -17.62 28.60
CA GLU A 31 -16.51 -16.78 28.45
C GLU A 31 -16.34 -15.39 27.82
N PHE A 32 -16.89 -15.26 26.63
CA PHE A 32 -17.07 -13.96 25.95
C PHE A 32 -18.15 -13.17 26.68
N ASP A 33 -17.76 -12.12 27.37
CA ASP A 33 -18.66 -11.00 27.62
C ASP A 33 -18.76 -10.18 26.31
N ASN A 34 -19.96 -10.17 25.73
CA ASN A 34 -20.27 -9.47 24.48
C ASN A 34 -20.40 -7.94 24.62
N SER A 35 -19.71 -7.33 25.57
CA SER A 35 -19.87 -5.91 25.92
C SER A 35 -18.87 -4.95 25.28
N TYR A 36 -18.21 -5.32 24.19
CA TYR A 36 -17.42 -4.33 23.43
C TYR A 36 -18.20 -3.85 22.22
N GLY A 37 -18.81 -2.68 22.40
CA GLY A 37 -19.45 -1.90 21.36
C GLY A 37 -18.48 -1.57 20.22
N ASP A 38 -19.07 -1.36 19.05
CA ASP A 38 -18.46 -0.82 17.82
C ASP A 38 -18.10 0.68 18.01
N ASP A 39 -17.38 1.03 19.03
CA ASP A 39 -16.93 2.41 19.21
C ASP A 39 -15.66 2.63 18.38
N ASP A 40 -15.85 3.33 17.26
CA ASP A 40 -14.81 3.92 16.39
C ASP A 40 -14.01 5.03 17.12
N GLU A 41 -13.65 4.83 18.38
CA GLU A 41 -12.81 5.79 19.08
C GLU A 41 -11.34 5.59 18.71
N ASP A 42 -10.69 6.69 18.37
CA ASP A 42 -9.27 6.89 18.08
C ASP A 42 -8.40 6.17 19.13
N PHE A 43 -8.02 4.92 18.84
CA PHE A 43 -7.02 4.25 19.65
C PHE A 43 -5.65 4.78 19.26
N ASP A 44 -5.11 5.60 20.15
CA ASP A 44 -3.70 5.96 20.22
C ASP A 44 -2.83 4.71 20.04
N ASP A 45 -1.93 4.74 19.05
CA ASP A 45 -1.01 3.66 18.64
C ASP A 45 0.05 3.32 19.72
N THR A 46 -0.19 3.65 20.98
CA THR A 46 0.69 3.31 22.08
C THR A 46 0.58 1.82 22.41
N GLU A 47 1.71 1.13 22.39
CA GLU A 47 1.84 -0.33 22.62
C GLU A 47 1.27 -0.85 23.95
N GLU A 48 0.85 0.03 24.86
CA GLU A 48 0.59 -0.34 26.24
C GLU A 48 -0.76 -1.00 26.54
N VAL A 49 -1.72 -1.01 25.61
CA VAL A 49 -3.07 -1.55 25.90
C VAL A 49 -3.39 -2.86 25.16
N ASP A 50 -2.54 -3.32 24.24
CA ASP A 50 -2.84 -4.46 23.35
C ASP A 50 -1.95 -5.70 23.62
N ASP A 51 -1.73 -6.02 24.90
CA ASP A 51 -0.91 -7.16 25.34
C ASP A 51 -1.60 -8.53 25.19
N TYR A 52 -2.81 -8.57 24.61
CA TYR A 52 -3.56 -9.80 24.42
C TYR A 52 -3.39 -10.37 23.01
N GLY A 53 -2.24 -10.95 22.72
CA GLY A 53 -2.02 -11.62 21.47
C GLY A 53 -0.56 -12.07 21.30
N ARG A 54 -0.34 -13.00 20.38
CA ARG A 54 1.03 -13.44 20.04
C ARG A 54 1.34 -13.13 18.59
N TRP A 55 2.60 -12.85 18.31
CA TRP A 55 3.11 -12.75 16.95
C TRP A 55 3.41 -14.14 16.40
N VAL A 56 2.98 -14.38 15.16
CA VAL A 56 3.26 -15.59 14.39
C VAL A 56 4.01 -15.16 13.12
N THR A 57 5.23 -15.64 12.99
CA THR A 57 6.05 -15.39 11.81
C THR A 57 5.53 -16.19 10.62
N LEU A 58 5.37 -15.55 9.48
CA LEU A 58 5.05 -16.22 8.24
C LEU A 58 6.26 -16.99 7.71
N ASN A 59 6.02 -18.03 6.95
CA ASN A 59 7.07 -18.75 6.22
C ASN A 59 7.57 -17.89 5.04
N PHE A 60 8.43 -16.92 5.36
CA PHE A 60 9.01 -15.95 4.45
C PHE A 60 10.53 -15.94 4.59
N ALA A 61 11.23 -16.06 3.47
CA ALA A 61 12.69 -15.91 3.45
C ALA A 61 13.07 -14.44 3.22
N PRO A 62 13.96 -13.85 4.04
CA PRO A 62 14.43 -12.49 3.85
C PRO A 62 14.94 -12.25 2.42
N GLN A 63 14.46 -11.20 1.77
CA GLN A 63 14.84 -10.85 0.41
C GLN A 63 14.55 -9.39 0.07
N THR A 64 15.22 -8.88 -0.94
CA THR A 64 14.85 -7.62 -1.57
C THR A 64 13.87 -7.90 -2.71
N LEU A 65 12.71 -7.24 -2.68
CA LEU A 65 11.67 -7.36 -3.70
C LEU A 65 11.59 -6.09 -4.53
N ASP A 66 11.53 -6.24 -5.86
CA ASP A 66 11.19 -5.14 -6.75
C ASP A 66 9.69 -4.85 -6.65
N VAL A 67 9.35 -3.85 -5.82
CA VAL A 67 7.95 -3.49 -5.58
C VAL A 67 7.34 -2.73 -6.77
N LEU A 68 8.17 -2.09 -7.60
CA LEU A 68 7.69 -1.46 -8.84
C LEU A 68 7.20 -2.49 -9.85
N ALA A 69 7.76 -3.69 -9.86
CA ALA A 69 7.29 -4.79 -10.68
C ALA A 69 5.91 -5.35 -10.24
N LEU A 70 5.46 -5.05 -9.02
CA LEU A 70 4.16 -5.47 -8.49
C LEU A 70 3.02 -4.49 -8.78
N ARG A 71 3.29 -3.43 -9.54
CA ARG A 71 2.26 -2.46 -9.96
C ARG A 71 1.21 -3.11 -10.86
N ASN A 72 0.08 -2.42 -11.01
CA ASN A 72 -0.99 -2.78 -11.96
C ASN A 72 -1.66 -4.16 -11.75
N GLY A 73 -1.65 -4.64 -10.49
CA GLY A 73 -2.37 -5.85 -10.11
C GLY A 73 -1.51 -7.11 -10.08
N ILE A 74 -0.20 -7.02 -10.35
CA ILE A 74 0.72 -8.12 -10.10
C ILE A 74 0.88 -8.28 -8.59
N GLU A 75 0.80 -9.52 -8.10
CA GLU A 75 0.91 -9.83 -6.68
C GLU A 75 2.06 -10.80 -6.42
N ARG A 76 2.68 -10.68 -5.25
CA ARG A 76 3.72 -11.58 -4.76
C ARG A 76 3.29 -12.19 -3.43
N LEU A 77 3.19 -13.51 -3.37
CA LEU A 77 2.99 -14.20 -2.10
C LEU A 77 4.23 -14.00 -1.22
N LEU A 78 4.04 -13.37 -0.07
CA LEU A 78 5.11 -13.14 0.91
C LEU A 78 5.24 -14.27 1.92
N GLY A 79 4.23 -15.10 2.08
CA GLY A 79 4.30 -16.24 3.00
C GLY A 79 2.93 -16.68 3.46
N ASN A 80 2.93 -17.73 4.26
CA ASN A 80 1.74 -18.29 4.90
C ASN A 80 2.06 -18.74 6.33
N ALA A 81 1.03 -18.91 7.14
CA ALA A 81 1.13 -19.52 8.45
C ALA A 81 -0.24 -20.16 8.79
N THR A 82 -0.22 -21.17 9.64
CA THR A 82 -1.44 -21.67 10.27
C THR A 82 -1.68 -20.90 11.56
N VAL A 83 -2.80 -20.19 11.64
CA VAL A 83 -3.17 -19.39 12.80
C VAL A 83 -4.50 -19.90 13.36
N PRO A 84 -4.61 -20.14 14.68
CA PRO A 84 -5.80 -20.73 15.29
C PRO A 84 -6.92 -19.71 15.51
N THR A 85 -6.62 -18.43 15.47
CA THR A 85 -7.52 -17.37 15.91
C THR A 85 -7.48 -16.16 14.98
N ARG A 86 -8.29 -15.14 15.30
CA ARG A 86 -8.40 -13.90 14.52
C ARG A 86 -7.05 -13.18 14.41
N ILE A 87 -6.73 -12.71 13.21
CA ILE A 87 -5.58 -11.85 12.95
C ILE A 87 -5.99 -10.40 13.23
N ARG A 88 -5.17 -9.66 14.00
CA ARG A 88 -5.42 -8.27 14.36
C ARG A 88 -4.49 -7.27 13.68
N LYS A 89 -3.21 -7.65 13.54
CA LYS A 89 -2.18 -6.77 12.94
C LYS A 89 -1.27 -7.59 12.04
N VAL A 90 -0.71 -6.93 11.05
CA VAL A 90 0.44 -7.42 10.28
C VAL A 90 1.63 -6.53 10.60
N ARG A 91 2.81 -7.11 10.73
CA ARG A 91 4.07 -6.40 10.93
C ARG A 91 5.07 -6.81 9.86
N PHE A 92 5.67 -5.81 9.25
CA PHE A 92 6.82 -6.00 8.36
C PHE A 92 8.06 -5.49 9.07
N THR A 93 9.11 -6.31 9.10
CA THR A 93 10.45 -5.85 9.46
C THR A 93 11.22 -5.60 8.18
N LEU A 94 11.68 -4.36 7.98
CA LEU A 94 12.42 -3.94 6.80
C LEU A 94 13.91 -3.86 7.11
N GLY A 95 14.73 -4.20 6.12
CA GLY A 95 16.18 -4.08 6.22
C GLY A 95 16.72 -2.75 5.67
N GLN A 96 18.02 -2.57 5.79
CA GLN A 96 18.73 -1.35 5.40
C GLN A 96 19.31 -1.42 3.96
N SER A 97 19.00 -2.49 3.21
CA SER A 97 19.57 -2.74 1.88
C SER A 97 18.64 -2.34 0.75
N SER A 98 17.60 -1.53 1.03
CA SER A 98 16.69 -1.00 0.02
C SER A 98 17.41 -0.05 -0.94
N TYR A 99 17.10 -0.15 -2.22
CA TYR A 99 17.70 0.70 -3.26
C TYR A 99 16.76 0.84 -4.46
N LEU A 100 17.01 1.85 -5.26
CA LEU A 100 16.37 2.02 -6.56
C LEU A 100 17.40 1.97 -7.69
N VAL A 101 16.92 1.70 -8.90
CA VAL A 101 17.66 1.77 -10.15
C VAL A 101 16.96 2.78 -11.05
N ASP A 102 17.68 3.76 -11.55
CA ASP A 102 17.14 4.75 -12.49
C ASP A 102 17.16 4.27 -13.95
N GLY A 103 16.71 5.13 -14.87
CA GLY A 103 16.69 4.86 -16.31
C GLY A 103 18.06 4.60 -16.91
N ASP A 104 19.12 5.17 -16.33
CA ASP A 104 20.52 5.01 -16.75
C ASP A 104 21.21 3.80 -16.09
N GLU A 105 20.47 2.89 -15.49
CA GLU A 105 20.96 1.68 -14.77
C GLU A 105 21.80 2.02 -13.53
N LYS A 106 21.78 3.27 -13.06
CA LYS A 106 22.50 3.65 -11.87
C LYS A 106 21.72 3.27 -10.62
N ARG A 107 22.44 2.67 -9.67
CA ARG A 107 21.87 2.22 -8.40
C ARG A 107 22.06 3.30 -7.33
N PHE A 108 20.96 3.61 -6.62
CA PHE A 108 20.95 4.52 -5.48
C PHE A 108 20.42 3.81 -4.25
N ARG A 109 21.18 3.88 -3.17
CA ARG A 109 20.71 3.37 -1.87
C ARG A 109 19.61 4.28 -1.35
N MET A 110 18.58 3.68 -0.75
CA MET A 110 17.54 4.42 -0.05
C MET A 110 17.74 4.35 1.46
N THR A 111 17.64 5.49 2.13
CA THR A 111 17.62 5.55 3.60
C THR A 111 16.22 5.25 4.09
N LEU A 112 16.08 4.17 4.87
CA LEU A 112 14.80 3.79 5.46
C LEU A 112 14.46 4.69 6.64
N ILE A 113 13.26 5.26 6.63
CA ILE A 113 12.69 6.04 7.72
C ILE A 113 11.35 5.42 8.09
N THR A 114 11.24 4.95 9.32
CA THR A 114 10.01 4.40 9.90
C THR A 114 9.77 5.04 11.26
N GLU A 115 8.55 4.97 11.75
CA GLU A 115 8.19 5.49 13.07
C GLU A 115 8.82 4.67 14.21
N ARG A 116 9.06 3.38 13.97
CA ARG A 116 9.59 2.43 14.97
C ARG A 116 10.59 1.47 14.34
N GLU A 117 11.86 1.62 14.64
CA GLU A 117 12.97 0.65 14.44
C GLU A 117 12.84 -0.30 13.22
N ASN A 118 12.64 0.22 12.03
CA ASN A 118 12.46 -0.54 10.78
C ASN A 118 11.16 -1.37 10.71
N LEU A 119 10.18 -1.09 11.54
CA LEU A 119 8.91 -1.78 11.58
C LEU A 119 7.81 -0.98 10.90
N VAL A 120 6.96 -1.67 10.15
CA VAL A 120 5.72 -1.14 9.59
C VAL A 120 4.57 -1.99 10.10
N TYR A 121 3.59 -1.36 10.73
CA TYR A 121 2.42 -2.03 11.29
C TYR A 121 1.18 -1.73 10.44
N LEU A 122 0.38 -2.74 10.18
CA LEU A 122 -0.92 -2.62 9.53
C LEU A 122 -1.98 -3.23 10.42
N ARG A 123 -3.01 -2.47 10.76
CA ARG A 123 -4.18 -2.97 11.49
C ARG A 123 -5.05 -3.78 10.52
N VAL A 124 -5.50 -4.96 10.95
CA VAL A 124 -6.40 -5.82 10.18
C VAL A 124 -7.83 -5.59 10.64
N LYS A 125 -8.69 -5.12 9.74
CA LYS A 125 -10.13 -5.04 9.94
C LYS A 125 -10.80 -6.30 9.36
N ALA A 126 -11.99 -6.64 9.82
CA ALA A 126 -12.73 -7.78 9.28
C ALA A 126 -12.96 -7.65 7.76
N ALA A 127 -13.19 -6.43 7.29
CA ALA A 127 -13.37 -6.13 5.86
C ALA A 127 -12.11 -6.31 5.00
N ASP A 128 -10.91 -6.34 5.59
CA ASP A 128 -9.66 -6.52 4.86
C ASP A 128 -9.33 -8.00 4.59
N MET A 129 -10.07 -8.91 5.25
CA MET A 129 -9.85 -10.36 5.14
C MET A 129 -10.69 -10.94 4.00
N ASP A 130 -10.02 -11.61 3.08
CA ASP A 130 -10.67 -12.39 2.04
C ASP A 130 -10.85 -13.84 2.53
N ASN A 131 -12.08 -14.24 2.76
CA ASN A 131 -12.47 -15.55 3.27
C ASN A 131 -13.12 -16.40 2.17
N THR A 132 -12.60 -16.37 0.96
CA THR A 132 -13.18 -17.11 -0.20
C THR A 132 -13.20 -18.61 -0.01
N LEU A 133 -12.27 -19.15 0.77
CA LEU A 133 -12.18 -20.59 1.06
C LEU A 133 -12.35 -20.82 2.55
N PRO A 134 -13.23 -21.77 2.97
CA PRO A 134 -13.40 -22.12 4.37
C PRO A 134 -12.07 -22.49 5.03
N GLY A 135 -11.75 -21.83 6.14
CA GLY A 135 -10.52 -22.07 6.89
C GLY A 135 -9.27 -21.36 6.36
N ASN A 136 -9.39 -20.61 5.28
CA ASN A 136 -8.31 -19.77 4.75
C ASN A 136 -8.66 -18.28 4.88
N VAL A 137 -7.66 -17.48 5.21
CA VAL A 137 -7.75 -16.01 5.20
C VAL A 137 -6.64 -15.49 4.33
N ASP A 138 -7.00 -14.79 3.27
CA ASP A 138 -6.05 -14.06 2.43
C ASP A 138 -6.01 -12.60 2.86
N LEU A 139 -4.81 -12.11 3.17
CA LEU A 139 -4.52 -10.71 3.40
C LEU A 139 -3.69 -10.17 2.25
N ARG A 140 -4.12 -9.05 1.70
CA ARG A 140 -3.40 -8.34 0.64
C ARG A 140 -2.94 -6.99 1.14
N ALA A 141 -1.65 -6.73 1.00
CA ALA A 141 -1.04 -5.45 1.29
C ALA A 141 -0.67 -4.74 -0.01
N ASP A 142 -1.04 -3.48 -0.10
CA ASP A 142 -0.59 -2.57 -1.14
C ASP A 142 0.56 -1.72 -0.61
N PHE A 143 1.63 -1.61 -1.38
CA PHE A 143 2.74 -0.72 -1.09
C PHE A 143 2.59 0.52 -1.98
N ASP A 144 2.17 1.63 -1.40
CA ASP A 144 2.04 2.90 -2.12
C ASP A 144 3.43 3.50 -2.39
N LEU A 145 4.01 3.06 -3.50
CA LEU A 145 5.36 3.45 -3.87
C LEU A 145 5.45 4.95 -4.20
N ALA A 146 4.42 5.50 -4.84
CA ALA A 146 4.37 6.90 -5.23
C ALA A 146 4.44 7.87 -4.03
N SER A 147 3.95 7.43 -2.87
CA SER A 147 3.99 8.21 -1.62
C SER A 147 5.09 7.75 -0.66
N SER A 148 5.80 6.67 -0.97
CA SER A 148 6.82 6.08 -0.09
C SER A 148 8.23 6.55 -0.39
N VAL A 149 8.55 6.88 -1.64
CA VAL A 149 9.90 7.24 -2.06
C VAL A 149 9.99 8.74 -2.33
N GLU A 150 11.01 9.37 -1.75
CA GLU A 150 11.25 10.80 -1.87
C GLU A 150 12.73 11.05 -2.18
N LYS A 151 13.00 11.98 -3.11
CA LYS A 151 14.33 12.48 -3.39
C LYS A 151 14.63 13.68 -2.49
N VAL A 152 15.72 13.63 -1.75
CA VAL A 152 16.18 14.71 -0.87
C VAL A 152 17.60 15.11 -1.25
N GLY A 153 17.73 16.20 -2.00
CA GLY A 153 19.01 16.55 -2.62
C GLY A 153 19.43 15.51 -3.65
N ASP A 154 20.59 14.91 -3.46
CA ASP A 154 21.11 13.82 -4.30
C ASP A 154 20.82 12.41 -3.75
N ASP A 155 20.21 12.34 -2.59
CA ASP A 155 19.88 11.10 -1.89
C ASP A 155 18.41 10.73 -2.03
N TYR A 156 18.12 9.46 -1.76
CA TYR A 156 16.76 8.94 -1.71
C TYR A 156 16.43 8.40 -0.33
N ILE A 157 15.22 8.69 0.11
CA ILE A 157 14.66 8.14 1.33
C ILE A 157 13.42 7.31 1.02
N ILE A 158 13.16 6.30 1.83
CA ILE A 158 11.94 5.51 1.77
C ILE A 158 11.21 5.58 3.11
N ARG A 159 9.97 6.11 3.08
CA ARG A 159 9.00 6.09 4.18
C ARG A 159 7.86 5.17 3.79
N PRO A 160 7.90 3.89 4.16
CA PRO A 160 6.95 2.92 3.68
C PRO A 160 5.51 3.29 4.02
N ARG A 161 4.68 3.48 3.00
CA ARG A 161 3.24 3.64 3.12
C ARG A 161 2.58 2.39 2.58
N MET A 162 1.95 1.66 3.47
CA MET A 162 1.32 0.39 3.16
C MET A 162 -0.09 0.36 3.72
N ARG A 163 -0.96 -0.41 3.09
CA ARG A 163 -2.33 -0.63 3.53
C ARG A 163 -2.81 -2.01 3.15
N LEU A 164 -3.80 -2.51 3.89
CA LEU A 164 -4.50 -3.73 3.54
C LEU A 164 -5.72 -3.40 2.66
N PHE A 165 -6.08 -4.31 1.79
CA PHE A 165 -7.28 -4.22 0.96
C PHE A 165 -7.88 -5.59 0.68
N ASN A 166 -9.16 -5.62 0.30
CA ASN A 166 -9.88 -6.82 -0.05
C ASN A 166 -10.36 -6.73 -1.49
N VAL A 167 -9.96 -7.67 -2.34
CA VAL A 167 -10.29 -7.66 -3.77
C VAL A 167 -11.77 -7.85 -4.09
N GLN A 168 -12.56 -8.36 -3.15
CA GLN A 168 -14.00 -8.60 -3.35
C GLN A 168 -14.85 -7.42 -2.92
N THR A 169 -14.45 -6.73 -1.86
CA THR A 169 -15.23 -5.65 -1.26
C THR A 169 -14.75 -4.26 -1.62
N ASP A 170 -13.48 -4.14 -2.01
CA ASP A 170 -12.90 -2.87 -2.43
C ASP A 170 -12.90 -2.77 -3.96
N GLY A 171 -13.04 -1.55 -4.47
CA GLY A 171 -12.96 -1.28 -5.90
C GLY A 171 -11.59 -0.78 -6.33
N ASN A 172 -11.42 -0.61 -7.62
CA ASN A 172 -10.19 -0.09 -8.22
C ASN A 172 -10.52 1.04 -9.20
N VAL A 173 -9.52 1.88 -9.47
CA VAL A 173 -9.56 2.86 -10.55
C VAL A 173 -8.44 2.53 -11.53
N THR A 174 -8.76 2.54 -12.82
CA THR A 174 -7.81 2.29 -13.91
C THR A 174 -7.87 3.39 -14.97
N GLY A 175 -6.79 3.57 -15.68
CA GLY A 175 -6.71 4.51 -16.81
C GLY A 175 -5.35 4.48 -17.46
N SER A 176 -5.17 5.33 -18.46
CA SER A 176 -3.88 5.59 -19.08
C SER A 176 -3.65 7.08 -19.24
N ILE A 177 -2.39 7.48 -19.27
CA ILE A 177 -2.00 8.87 -19.51
C ILE A 177 -1.22 8.97 -20.82
N SER A 178 -1.42 10.06 -21.55
CA SER A 178 -0.71 10.37 -22.78
C SER A 178 -0.37 11.87 -22.86
N PRO A 179 0.88 12.26 -23.18
CA PRO A 179 2.05 11.39 -23.23
C PRO A 179 2.38 10.81 -21.86
N THR A 180 3.33 9.87 -21.80
CA THR A 180 3.79 9.25 -20.56
C THR A 180 5.11 9.88 -20.12
N PRO A 181 5.09 11.08 -19.52
CA PRO A 181 6.32 11.72 -19.09
C PRO A 181 6.89 10.98 -17.89
N VAL A 182 8.19 10.93 -17.86
CA VAL A 182 8.94 10.43 -16.72
C VAL A 182 8.56 11.22 -15.45
N GLY A 183 8.33 10.51 -14.34
CA GLY A 183 7.89 11.12 -13.08
C GLY A 183 6.39 11.40 -12.98
N ALA A 184 5.61 10.96 -13.95
CA ALA A 184 4.17 10.99 -13.82
C ALA A 184 3.69 10.08 -12.68
N ARG A 185 2.73 10.58 -11.93
CA ARG A 185 2.06 9.83 -10.85
C ARG A 185 0.57 10.13 -10.83
N VAL A 186 -0.18 9.17 -10.36
CA VAL A 186 -1.61 9.30 -10.09
C VAL A 186 -1.81 9.27 -8.59
N VAL A 187 -2.56 10.22 -8.07
CA VAL A 187 -2.93 10.31 -6.64
C VAL A 187 -4.44 10.31 -6.55
N ILE A 188 -4.99 9.53 -5.64
CA ILE A 188 -6.43 9.50 -5.38
C ILE A 188 -6.68 9.99 -3.96
N THR A 189 -7.60 10.92 -3.77
CA THR A 189 -7.98 11.42 -2.43
C THR A 189 -9.48 11.35 -2.21
N ASP A 190 -9.87 10.99 -0.99
CA ASP A 190 -11.25 11.07 -0.50
C ASP A 190 -11.55 12.41 0.20
N GLY A 191 -10.56 13.32 0.27
CA GLY A 191 -10.67 14.58 0.99
C GLY A 191 -10.47 14.48 2.51
N ASN A 192 -10.37 13.27 3.07
CA ASN A 192 -10.22 13.00 4.51
C ASN A 192 -8.82 12.50 4.89
N GLY A 193 -7.85 12.63 3.98
CA GLY A 193 -6.46 12.24 4.24
C GLY A 193 -6.04 10.89 3.65
N PHE A 194 -6.98 10.09 3.14
CA PHE A 194 -6.65 8.89 2.39
C PHE A 194 -6.17 9.29 0.98
N THR A 195 -4.93 8.97 0.64
CA THR A 195 -4.29 9.41 -0.61
C THR A 195 -3.44 8.31 -1.25
N PRO A 196 -4.04 7.18 -1.66
CA PRO A 196 -3.29 6.15 -2.39
C PRO A 196 -2.87 6.65 -3.78
N GLY A 197 -1.77 6.11 -4.29
CA GLY A 197 -1.24 6.48 -5.58
C GLY A 197 -0.80 5.32 -6.43
N ALA A 198 -0.48 5.61 -7.68
CA ALA A 198 0.14 4.68 -8.62
C ALA A 198 1.13 5.41 -9.52
N ILE A 199 2.16 4.68 -9.94
CA ILE A 199 3.10 5.10 -10.97
C ILE A 199 2.65 4.45 -12.29
N PRO A 200 2.30 5.22 -13.31
CA PRO A 200 1.92 4.68 -14.62
C PRO A 200 3.06 3.88 -15.27
N THR A 201 2.72 2.93 -16.13
CA THR A 201 3.73 2.23 -16.94
C THR A 201 4.34 3.19 -17.95
N VAL A 202 5.64 3.04 -18.24
CA VAL A 202 6.35 3.92 -19.16
C VAL A 202 5.86 3.77 -20.61
N GLU A 203 5.56 2.53 -21.03
CA GLU A 203 5.21 2.24 -22.43
C GLU A 203 3.78 2.63 -22.78
N GLU A 204 2.82 2.34 -21.90
CA GLU A 204 1.38 2.50 -22.20
C GLU A 204 0.72 3.59 -21.34
N GLY A 205 1.44 4.18 -20.39
CA GLY A 205 0.88 5.13 -19.43
C GLY A 205 -0.18 4.51 -18.51
N PHE A 206 -0.34 3.19 -18.53
CA PHE A 206 -1.38 2.50 -17.78
C PHE A 206 -1.13 2.59 -16.28
N PHE A 207 -2.19 2.85 -15.53
CA PHE A 207 -2.17 2.83 -14.07
C PHE A 207 -3.38 2.08 -13.51
N ARG A 208 -3.21 1.53 -12.30
CA ARG A 208 -4.26 0.92 -11.49
C ARG A 208 -4.04 1.23 -10.03
N VAL A 209 -5.00 1.88 -9.39
CA VAL A 209 -5.04 2.11 -7.95
C VAL A 209 -6.08 1.18 -7.36
N ARG A 210 -5.70 0.38 -6.38
CA ARG A 210 -6.50 -0.69 -5.78
C ARG A 210 -6.97 -0.33 -4.37
N GLY A 211 -7.92 -1.06 -3.85
CA GLY A 211 -8.35 -0.99 -2.46
C GLY A 211 -9.07 0.31 -2.09
N LEU A 212 -9.86 0.83 -3.00
CA LEU A 212 -10.72 1.98 -2.78
C LEU A 212 -12.06 1.53 -2.21
N LYS A 213 -12.55 2.23 -1.19
CA LYS A 213 -13.78 1.84 -0.51
C LYS A 213 -15.01 2.29 -1.31
N PRO A 214 -15.93 1.38 -1.68
CA PRO A 214 -17.21 1.73 -2.29
C PRO A 214 -18.03 2.66 -1.40
N GLY A 215 -18.83 3.52 -2.04
CA GLY A 215 -19.63 4.53 -1.32
C GLY A 215 -18.85 5.80 -0.92
N THR A 216 -17.56 5.84 -1.21
CA THR A 216 -16.72 7.03 -1.05
C THR A 216 -16.58 7.75 -2.39
N VAL A 217 -16.59 9.08 -2.37
CA VAL A 217 -16.35 9.92 -3.53
C VAL A 217 -14.88 10.33 -3.55
N TYR A 218 -14.22 10.07 -4.68
CA TYR A 218 -12.79 10.32 -4.86
C TYR A 218 -12.53 11.43 -5.88
N THR A 219 -11.40 12.09 -5.69
CA THR A 219 -10.76 12.92 -6.72
C THR A 219 -9.47 12.22 -7.16
N VAL A 220 -9.34 12.02 -8.46
CA VAL A 220 -8.14 11.46 -9.08
C VAL A 220 -7.34 12.60 -9.68
N THR A 221 -6.08 12.74 -9.28
CA THR A 221 -5.18 13.79 -9.79
C THR A 221 -3.99 13.13 -10.46
N VAL A 222 -3.76 13.46 -11.72
CA VAL A 222 -2.54 13.11 -12.46
C VAL A 222 -1.58 14.27 -12.34
N ILE A 223 -0.38 14.00 -11.85
CA ILE A 223 0.70 14.96 -11.68
C ILE A 223 1.89 14.49 -12.51
N ALA A 224 2.41 15.35 -13.36
CA ALA A 224 3.57 15.05 -14.19
C ALA A 224 4.46 16.31 -14.31
N PRO A 225 5.79 16.14 -14.39
CA PRO A 225 6.70 17.27 -14.64
C PRO A 225 6.33 17.99 -15.95
N ASP A 226 6.43 19.31 -15.94
CA ASP A 226 6.15 20.20 -17.07
C ASP A 226 4.71 20.19 -17.61
N TYR A 227 3.79 19.51 -16.92
CA TYR A 227 2.37 19.49 -17.25
C TYR A 227 1.52 20.09 -16.14
N THR A 228 0.41 20.70 -16.54
CA THR A 228 -0.61 21.13 -15.57
C THR A 228 -1.27 19.92 -14.93
N PRO A 229 -1.40 19.85 -13.58
CA PRO A 229 -2.11 18.75 -12.93
C PRO A 229 -3.52 18.59 -13.49
N TYR A 230 -3.89 17.36 -13.82
CA TYR A 230 -5.20 17.02 -14.34
C TYR A 230 -6.04 16.35 -13.27
N GLU A 231 -7.25 16.88 -13.02
CA GLU A 231 -8.15 16.36 -11.99
C GLU A 231 -9.42 15.77 -12.60
N ILE A 232 -9.82 14.60 -12.09
CA ILE A 232 -11.12 13.99 -12.32
C ILE A 232 -11.80 13.88 -10.96
N ARG A 233 -12.94 14.55 -10.82
CA ARG A 233 -13.71 14.60 -9.57
C ARG A 233 -14.89 13.65 -9.63
N ASP A 234 -15.51 13.41 -8.48
CA ASP A 234 -16.73 12.62 -8.30
C ASP A 234 -16.59 11.17 -8.80
N VAL A 235 -15.38 10.60 -8.66
CA VAL A 235 -15.10 9.21 -9.00
C VAL A 235 -15.60 8.31 -7.87
N MET A 236 -16.46 7.36 -8.22
CA MET A 236 -16.93 6.31 -7.32
C MET A 236 -16.53 4.95 -7.85
N VAL A 237 -16.34 3.99 -6.96
CA VAL A 237 -15.97 2.61 -7.30
C VAL A 237 -17.03 1.63 -6.84
N ASN A 238 -17.13 0.50 -7.52
CA ASN A 238 -17.96 -0.63 -7.12
C ASN A 238 -17.10 -1.72 -6.48
N PRO A 239 -17.68 -2.54 -5.57
CA PRO A 239 -17.00 -3.67 -4.96
C PRO A 239 -16.45 -4.65 -6.00
N GLY A 240 -15.18 -5.01 -5.90
CA GLY A 240 -14.52 -6.00 -6.76
C GLY A 240 -14.29 -5.59 -8.21
N GLU A 241 -14.66 -4.36 -8.59
CA GLU A 241 -14.63 -3.93 -10.00
C GLU A 241 -13.57 -2.88 -10.28
N ASP A 242 -13.17 -2.80 -11.55
CA ASP A 242 -12.36 -1.71 -12.07
C ASP A 242 -13.27 -0.59 -12.59
N THR A 243 -12.99 0.65 -12.18
CA THR A 243 -13.62 1.87 -12.69
C THR A 243 -12.67 2.49 -13.71
N PRO A 244 -12.92 2.35 -15.03
CA PRO A 244 -12.05 2.88 -16.05
C PRO A 244 -12.26 4.39 -16.26
N LEU A 245 -11.19 5.17 -16.20
CA LEU A 245 -11.20 6.60 -16.51
C LEU A 245 -10.87 6.90 -17.98
N GLY A 246 -10.48 5.86 -18.76
CA GLY A 246 -10.04 6.03 -20.14
C GLY A 246 -8.64 6.65 -20.24
N GLU A 247 -8.36 7.25 -21.40
CA GLU A 247 -7.09 7.93 -21.68
C GLU A 247 -7.15 9.39 -21.23
N ILE A 248 -6.18 9.79 -20.42
CA ILE A 248 -6.01 11.15 -19.90
C ILE A 248 -4.91 11.84 -20.70
N ASN A 249 -5.30 12.85 -21.49
CA ASN A 249 -4.36 13.63 -22.29
C ASN A 249 -3.81 14.81 -21.49
N LEU A 250 -2.52 14.76 -21.14
CA LEU A 250 -1.82 15.82 -20.42
C LEU A 250 -1.59 17.05 -21.34
N ARG A 251 -1.63 18.25 -20.73
CA ARG A 251 -1.49 19.52 -21.46
C ARG A 251 -0.60 20.50 -20.73
#